data_ec648907af293af819c64517c10ddb7e
#
_entry.id   ec648907af293af819c64517c10ddb7e
#
_cell.length_a   1.000
_cell.length_b   1.000
_cell.length_c   1.000
_cell.angle_alpha   90.00
_cell.angle_beta   90.00
_cell.angle_gamma   90.00
#
_symmetry.space_group_name_H-M   'P 1'
#
loop_
_entity.id
_entity.type
_entity.pdbx_description
1 polymer ?
#
loop_
_entity_poly.entity_id
_entity_poly.type
_entity_poly.pdbx_seq_one_letter_code
_entity_poly.pdbx_strand_id
1 'polypeptide(L)'
;MKLKILILIVALCWGVSSQAQQLPIVKYDIDKVTAKWNDMEARLTIDADYPEGNTPAARTLQRWLYELFTSRNFHGQILTGKQLMARVEADFIEANPIEEMKKFAEDGAKEGNWFFNYRVKKEFESSRIASFTYSWDAYQVGNATSNANIIDISVCKTDGRILGWEMFTSVQQLKKLLDKQLVEKFGEEGADLYLKGTPPMPRAPLFLKDGVRFDFGDYTIYIPHVYEETGEYPFVFLEYADIKHLLTDEAKALLGLSGQAPSLNEPEPASDPNVNAELFRIYLKSWDNLHNLRQNDDFKFEYASNVDFYGMKMTRDKVQESKVAFLKKTPDYEQVSYRLKATKTDASHVRCDFLKRTIAQGKTRVYPSYLIYVTEDNGTSWKIERESDQVTDKNLEMKFRANEGRDKLAWSMLSAAEIHE
;
A
#
# COMPACT_ATOMS: atom_id res chain seq x y z
N MET A 1 -38.86 11.76 43.35
CA MET A 1 -37.60 10.94 43.45
C MET A 1 -37.21 10.22 42.15
N LYS A 2 -38.10 9.95 41.19
CA LYS A 2 -37.79 9.24 39.92
C LYS A 2 -37.08 10.09 38.86
N LEU A 3 -37.21 11.42 38.88
CA LEU A 3 -36.59 12.30 37.86
C LEU A 3 -35.08 12.52 38.09
N LYS A 4 -34.61 12.51 39.33
CA LYS A 4 -33.18 12.69 39.66
C LYS A 4 -32.29 11.49 39.30
N ILE A 5 -32.87 10.29 39.28
CA ILE A 5 -32.17 9.05 38.90
C ILE A 5 -31.95 8.99 37.38
N LEU A 6 -32.92 9.48 36.60
CA LEU A 6 -32.82 9.51 35.14
C LEU A 6 -31.72 10.47 34.66
N ILE A 7 -31.58 11.63 35.31
CA ILE A 7 -30.51 12.61 34.96
C ILE A 7 -29.14 12.06 35.34
N LEU A 8 -29.03 11.27 36.43
CA LEU A 8 -27.76 10.66 36.81
C LEU A 8 -27.33 9.55 35.84
N ILE A 9 -28.26 8.77 35.31
CA ILE A 9 -27.97 7.73 34.30
C ILE A 9 -27.58 8.35 32.95
N VAL A 10 -28.25 9.43 32.53
CA VAL A 10 -27.89 10.16 31.33
C VAL A 10 -26.53 10.87 31.48
N ALA A 11 -26.20 11.41 32.65
CA ALA A 11 -24.89 12.02 32.92
C ALA A 11 -23.78 10.96 33.01
N LEU A 12 -24.06 9.75 33.48
CA LEU A 12 -23.12 8.62 33.47
C LEU A 12 -22.90 8.07 32.05
N CYS A 13 -23.89 8.12 31.16
CA CYS A 13 -23.75 7.74 29.76
C CYS A 13 -22.99 8.80 28.91
N TRP A 14 -23.02 10.08 29.32
CA TRP A 14 -22.29 11.16 28.66
C TRP A 14 -20.88 11.42 29.26
N GLY A 15 -20.61 10.82 30.41
CA GLY A 15 -19.31 10.91 31.09
C GLY A 15 -18.33 9.79 30.75
N VAL A 16 -18.68 8.87 29.84
CA VAL A 16 -17.68 8.01 29.19
C VAL A 16 -16.95 8.89 28.17
N SER A 17 -16.03 9.73 28.69
CA SER A 17 -14.94 10.25 27.86
C SER A 17 -14.42 9.04 27.12
N SER A 18 -14.50 9.05 25.80
CA SER A 18 -13.82 8.11 24.94
C SER A 18 -12.30 8.31 25.16
N GLN A 19 -11.78 7.83 26.30
CA GLN A 19 -10.37 7.50 26.34
C GLN A 19 -10.21 6.53 25.19
N ALA A 20 -9.57 6.98 24.13
CA ALA A 20 -9.35 6.18 22.95
C ALA A 20 -8.64 4.93 23.41
N GLN A 21 -9.40 3.85 23.42
CA GLN A 21 -8.96 2.56 23.94
C GLN A 21 -7.69 2.16 23.21
N GLN A 22 -6.63 1.85 23.94
CA GLN A 22 -5.42 1.32 23.35
C GLN A 22 -5.74 0.05 22.59
N LEU A 23 -5.05 -0.17 21.49
CA LEU A 23 -5.14 -1.44 20.75
C LEU A 23 -4.61 -2.56 21.64
N PRO A 24 -5.42 -3.58 21.97
CA PRO A 24 -4.92 -4.75 22.67
C PRO A 24 -3.83 -5.43 21.84
N ILE A 25 -2.66 -5.62 22.43
CA ILE A 25 -1.53 -6.28 21.77
C ILE A 25 -1.21 -7.57 22.51
N VAL A 26 -1.08 -8.65 21.74
CA VAL A 26 -0.52 -9.92 22.21
C VAL A 26 0.86 -10.10 21.58
N LYS A 27 1.86 -10.36 22.43
CA LYS A 27 3.23 -10.62 21.98
C LYS A 27 3.43 -12.09 21.68
N TYR A 28 4.05 -12.38 20.57
CA TYR A 28 4.51 -13.70 20.18
C TYR A 28 6.02 -13.66 20.03
N ASP A 29 6.69 -14.59 20.72
CA ASP A 29 8.13 -14.80 20.66
C ASP A 29 8.36 -16.29 20.39
N ILE A 30 8.74 -16.61 19.16
CA ILE A 30 8.95 -17.96 18.68
C ILE A 30 10.37 -18.06 18.14
N ASP A 31 11.15 -18.97 18.68
CA ASP A 31 12.46 -19.37 18.15
C ASP A 31 12.50 -20.90 18.07
N LYS A 32 12.45 -21.41 16.85
CA LYS A 32 12.28 -22.82 16.62
C LYS A 32 13.17 -23.34 15.50
N VAL A 33 13.95 -24.35 15.81
CA VAL A 33 14.59 -25.19 14.80
C VAL A 33 13.55 -26.16 14.27
N THR A 34 13.17 -26.00 13.01
CA THR A 34 12.10 -26.79 12.37
C THR A 34 12.65 -28.03 11.68
N ALA A 35 13.93 -28.01 11.29
CA ALA A 35 14.58 -29.11 10.62
C ALA A 35 16.09 -29.08 10.86
N LYS A 36 16.72 -30.28 10.84
CA LYS A 36 18.18 -30.46 10.91
C LYS A 36 18.61 -31.52 9.91
N TRP A 37 19.73 -31.26 9.24
CA TRP A 37 20.36 -32.23 8.38
C TRP A 37 21.89 -32.02 8.38
N ASN A 38 22.66 -32.99 8.86
CA ASN A 38 24.09 -32.86 9.19
C ASN A 38 24.30 -31.64 10.14
N ASP A 39 25.22 -30.76 9.80
CA ASP A 39 25.52 -29.54 10.57
C ASP A 39 24.68 -28.33 10.13
N MET A 40 23.66 -28.53 9.26
CA MET A 40 22.74 -27.49 8.79
C MET A 40 21.44 -27.48 9.59
N GLU A 41 20.95 -26.28 9.87
CA GLU A 41 19.67 -26.06 10.58
C GLU A 41 18.74 -25.16 9.76
N ALA A 42 17.44 -25.52 9.77
CA ALA A 42 16.38 -24.59 9.38
C ALA A 42 15.75 -24.00 10.64
N ARG A 43 15.78 -22.67 10.76
CA ARG A 43 15.31 -21.93 11.93
C ARG A 43 14.25 -20.90 11.53
N LEU A 44 13.17 -20.87 12.28
CA LEU A 44 12.12 -19.87 12.20
C LEU A 44 12.11 -19.06 13.49
N THR A 45 12.24 -17.74 13.35
CA THR A 45 12.10 -16.79 14.47
C THR A 45 10.94 -15.82 14.18
N ILE A 46 10.07 -15.61 15.16
CA ILE A 46 8.97 -14.63 15.08
C ILE A 46 8.94 -13.82 16.37
N ASP A 47 9.16 -12.51 16.27
CA ASP A 47 8.96 -11.51 17.35
C ASP A 47 7.86 -10.55 16.90
N ALA A 48 6.62 -10.76 17.38
CA ALA A 48 5.47 -10.06 16.83
C ALA A 48 4.55 -9.46 17.90
N ASP A 49 4.32 -8.15 17.79
CA ASP A 49 3.23 -7.42 18.43
C ASP A 49 1.95 -7.59 17.59
N TYR A 50 1.10 -8.54 17.93
CA TYR A 50 -0.12 -8.82 17.19
C TYR A 50 -1.31 -8.03 17.75
N PRO A 51 -2.03 -7.21 16.93
CA PRO A 51 -3.20 -6.47 17.38
C PRO A 51 -4.41 -7.43 17.50
N GLU A 52 -4.96 -7.52 18.71
CA GLU A 52 -6.16 -8.30 18.99
C GLU A 52 -7.42 -7.40 18.97
N GLY A 53 -8.60 -8.04 18.92
CA GLY A 53 -9.90 -7.38 19.00
C GLY A 53 -10.53 -7.12 17.63
N ASN A 54 -11.66 -6.36 17.67
CA ASN A 54 -12.54 -6.18 16.51
C ASN A 54 -12.72 -4.71 16.10
N THR A 55 -11.86 -3.81 16.61
CA THR A 55 -11.92 -2.40 16.18
C THR A 55 -11.56 -2.30 14.69
N PRO A 56 -12.00 -1.25 13.97
CA PRO A 56 -11.65 -1.05 12.58
C PRO A 56 -10.13 -1.12 12.35
N ALA A 57 -9.33 -0.46 13.19
CA ALA A 57 -7.87 -0.47 13.10
C ALA A 57 -7.29 -1.88 13.34
N ALA A 58 -7.78 -2.61 14.36
CA ALA A 58 -7.31 -3.97 14.60
C ALA A 58 -7.56 -4.88 13.39
N ARG A 59 -8.75 -4.80 12.78
CA ARG A 59 -9.10 -5.60 11.58
C ARG A 59 -8.21 -5.27 10.37
N THR A 60 -7.94 -3.98 10.14
CA THR A 60 -7.03 -3.55 9.06
C THR A 60 -5.64 -4.11 9.28
N LEU A 61 -5.09 -3.99 10.49
CA LEU A 61 -3.76 -4.50 10.83
C LEU A 61 -3.70 -6.04 10.79
N GLN A 62 -4.72 -6.75 11.29
CA GLN A 62 -4.80 -8.21 11.24
C GLN A 62 -4.82 -8.73 9.81
N ARG A 63 -5.58 -8.07 8.92
CA ARG A 63 -5.59 -8.39 7.50
C ARG A 63 -4.22 -8.14 6.87
N TRP A 64 -3.63 -6.97 7.10
CA TRP A 64 -2.32 -6.60 6.59
C TRP A 64 -1.24 -7.61 7.03
N LEU A 65 -1.21 -7.99 8.31
CA LEU A 65 -0.28 -9.00 8.81
C LEU A 65 -0.52 -10.38 8.17
N TYR A 66 -1.79 -10.79 8.00
CA TYR A 66 -2.09 -12.04 7.31
C TYR A 66 -1.52 -12.06 5.89
N GLU A 67 -1.75 -11.01 5.10
CA GLU A 67 -1.28 -10.89 3.72
C GLU A 67 0.26 -10.89 3.64
N LEU A 68 0.94 -10.24 4.58
CA LEU A 68 2.40 -10.18 4.62
C LEU A 68 3.04 -11.51 5.06
N PHE A 69 2.56 -12.09 6.14
CA PHE A 69 3.14 -13.32 6.68
C PHE A 69 2.92 -14.53 5.76
N THR A 70 1.79 -14.59 5.08
CA THR A 70 1.45 -15.77 4.29
C THR A 70 1.68 -15.57 2.79
N SER A 71 1.90 -14.33 2.33
CA SER A 71 1.90 -13.95 0.91
C SER A 71 0.65 -14.44 0.17
N ARG A 72 -0.44 -14.68 0.90
CA ARG A 72 -1.71 -15.23 0.37
C ARG A 72 -2.81 -14.20 0.44
N ASN A 73 -3.83 -14.42 -0.37
CA ASN A 73 -5.06 -13.65 -0.31
C ASN A 73 -5.76 -13.88 1.04
N PHE A 74 -6.35 -12.83 1.57
CA PHE A 74 -7.16 -12.90 2.78
C PHE A 74 -8.54 -13.49 2.46
N HIS A 75 -8.87 -14.65 3.03
CA HIS A 75 -10.13 -15.37 2.76
C HIS A 75 -11.30 -14.97 3.68
N GLY A 76 -11.29 -13.73 4.20
CA GLY A 76 -12.40 -13.18 5.00
C GLY A 76 -12.43 -13.63 6.47
N GLN A 77 -11.68 -14.63 6.86
CA GLN A 77 -11.57 -15.07 8.23
C GLN A 77 -10.35 -14.44 8.90
N ILE A 78 -10.58 -13.53 9.83
CA ILE A 78 -9.51 -12.99 10.67
C ILE A 78 -9.04 -14.12 11.61
N LEU A 79 -7.77 -14.48 11.48
CA LEU A 79 -7.12 -15.42 12.39
C LEU A 79 -6.75 -14.70 13.68
N THR A 80 -6.81 -15.41 14.80
CA THR A 80 -6.15 -14.95 16.03
C THR A 80 -4.65 -14.97 15.82
N GLY A 81 -3.88 -14.20 16.60
CA GLY A 81 -2.43 -14.20 16.49
C GLY A 81 -1.83 -15.62 16.60
N LYS A 82 -2.34 -16.43 17.53
CA LYS A 82 -1.92 -17.83 17.68
C LYS A 82 -2.17 -18.66 16.41
N GLN A 83 -3.32 -18.48 15.76
CA GLN A 83 -3.63 -19.19 14.50
C GLN A 83 -2.74 -18.72 13.35
N LEU A 84 -2.48 -17.42 13.27
CA LEU A 84 -1.57 -16.87 12.25
C LEU A 84 -0.15 -17.40 12.44
N MET A 85 0.39 -17.35 13.65
CA MET A 85 1.74 -17.87 13.94
C MET A 85 1.86 -19.36 13.61
N ALA A 86 0.85 -20.18 14.00
CA ALA A 86 0.82 -21.60 13.65
C ALA A 86 0.75 -21.83 12.12
N ARG A 87 0.09 -20.95 11.39
CA ARG A 87 0.04 -21.00 9.92
C ARG A 87 1.40 -20.70 9.30
N VAL A 88 2.07 -19.63 9.77
CA VAL A 88 3.42 -19.25 9.29
C VAL A 88 4.41 -20.41 9.54
N GLU A 89 4.35 -21.05 10.71
CA GLU A 89 5.18 -22.22 11.02
C GLU A 89 4.87 -23.38 10.05
N ALA A 90 3.60 -23.66 9.80
CA ALA A 90 3.21 -24.72 8.87
C ALA A 90 3.69 -24.46 7.44
N ASP A 91 3.54 -23.22 6.95
CA ASP A 91 3.99 -22.81 5.61
C ASP A 91 5.53 -22.91 5.50
N PHE A 92 6.27 -22.56 6.55
CA PHE A 92 7.74 -22.71 6.58
C PHE A 92 8.16 -24.20 6.53
N ILE A 93 7.47 -25.08 7.25
CA ILE A 93 7.72 -26.53 7.22
C ILE A 93 7.34 -27.12 5.86
N GLU A 94 6.20 -26.68 5.26
CA GLU A 94 5.74 -27.14 3.95
C GLU A 94 6.72 -26.76 2.82
N ALA A 95 7.44 -25.65 2.96
CA ALA A 95 8.51 -25.25 2.03
C ALA A 95 9.68 -26.26 1.98
N ASN A 96 9.68 -27.24 2.87
CA ASN A 96 10.60 -28.37 2.91
C ASN A 96 12.09 -28.00 2.82
N PRO A 97 12.60 -27.20 3.76
CA PRO A 97 13.98 -26.73 3.73
C PRO A 97 15.02 -27.87 3.76
N ILE A 98 14.65 -29.07 4.24
CA ILE A 98 15.57 -30.23 4.25
C ILE A 98 15.94 -30.67 2.83
N GLU A 99 14.99 -30.74 1.91
CA GLU A 99 15.27 -31.18 0.53
C GLU A 99 16.16 -30.16 -0.20
N GLU A 100 15.97 -28.89 0.07
CA GLU A 100 16.85 -27.84 -0.45
C GLU A 100 18.26 -27.95 0.17
N MET A 101 18.38 -28.14 1.48
CA MET A 101 19.66 -28.35 2.17
C MET A 101 20.42 -29.54 1.60
N LYS A 102 19.74 -30.65 1.30
CA LYS A 102 20.36 -31.85 0.68
C LYS A 102 20.94 -31.52 -0.70
N LYS A 103 20.22 -30.79 -1.54
CA LYS A 103 20.72 -30.36 -2.86
C LYS A 103 22.01 -29.54 -2.74
N PHE A 104 22.05 -28.55 -1.85
CA PHE A 104 23.24 -27.74 -1.64
C PHE A 104 24.44 -28.55 -1.09
N ALA A 105 24.18 -29.55 -0.26
CA ALA A 105 25.24 -30.42 0.20
C ALA A 105 25.77 -31.34 -0.90
N GLU A 106 24.93 -31.78 -1.83
CA GLU A 106 25.38 -32.53 -3.03
C GLU A 106 26.28 -31.66 -3.91
N ASP A 107 26.05 -30.34 -3.94
CA ASP A 107 26.87 -29.35 -4.63
C ASP A 107 28.17 -28.97 -3.86
N GLY A 108 28.40 -29.61 -2.68
CA GLY A 108 29.65 -29.47 -1.91
C GLY A 108 29.59 -28.48 -0.74
N ALA A 109 28.45 -27.88 -0.43
CA ALA A 109 28.27 -27.09 0.80
C ALA A 109 28.28 -28.00 2.03
N LYS A 110 29.21 -27.74 2.97
CA LYS A 110 29.35 -28.58 4.20
C LYS A 110 28.65 -27.96 5.41
N GLU A 111 28.45 -26.67 5.41
CA GLU A 111 27.89 -25.89 6.50
C GLU A 111 26.92 -24.84 5.93
N GLY A 112 25.92 -24.48 6.71
CA GLY A 112 25.03 -23.39 6.38
C GLY A 112 23.72 -23.46 7.16
N ASN A 113 23.09 -22.33 7.30
CA ASN A 113 21.81 -22.23 7.96
C ASN A 113 20.76 -21.72 6.96
N TRP A 114 19.57 -22.22 7.10
CA TRP A 114 18.38 -21.66 6.48
C TRP A 114 17.58 -20.98 7.57
N PHE A 115 17.43 -19.67 7.52
CA PHE A 115 16.63 -18.99 8.52
C PHE A 115 15.63 -18.01 7.89
N PHE A 116 14.50 -17.89 8.60
CA PHE A 116 13.53 -16.81 8.40
C PHE A 116 13.27 -16.15 9.74
N ASN A 117 13.51 -14.84 9.80
CA ASN A 117 13.25 -14.01 10.95
C ASN A 117 12.13 -13.03 10.59
N TYR A 118 11.04 -13.09 11.31
CA TYR A 118 9.93 -12.17 11.17
C TYR A 118 9.83 -11.28 12.40
N ARG A 119 9.66 -9.98 12.19
CA ARG A 119 9.46 -9.04 13.27
C ARG A 119 8.29 -8.12 12.97
N VAL A 120 7.38 -7.96 13.94
CA VAL A 120 6.29 -6.99 13.91
C VAL A 120 6.38 -6.14 15.16
N LYS A 121 6.51 -4.83 15.00
CA LYS A 121 6.57 -3.91 16.12
C LYS A 121 5.50 -2.84 16.02
N LYS A 122 4.82 -2.60 17.15
CA LYS A 122 4.04 -1.39 17.35
C LYS A 122 5.01 -0.26 17.68
N GLU A 123 5.26 0.60 16.72
CA GLU A 123 6.23 1.71 16.86
C GLU A 123 5.63 2.90 17.59
N PHE A 124 4.35 3.17 17.35
CA PHE A 124 3.67 4.29 17.99
C PHE A 124 2.17 4.04 18.12
N GLU A 125 1.59 4.61 19.16
CA GLU A 125 0.15 4.66 19.34
C GLU A 125 -0.26 5.95 20.06
N SER A 126 -1.23 6.65 19.48
CA SER A 126 -1.93 7.77 20.11
C SER A 126 -3.41 7.43 20.32
N SER A 127 -4.19 8.39 20.75
CA SER A 127 -5.64 8.26 20.78
C SER A 127 -6.27 8.08 19.40
N ARG A 128 -5.60 8.47 18.32
CA ARG A 128 -6.14 8.58 16.97
C ARG A 128 -5.48 7.67 15.94
N ILE A 129 -4.20 7.38 16.10
CA ILE A 129 -3.44 6.56 15.16
C ILE A 129 -2.68 5.46 15.87
N ALA A 130 -2.38 4.39 15.12
CA ALA A 130 -1.45 3.35 15.51
C ALA A 130 -0.55 3.02 14.32
N SER A 131 0.75 2.87 14.60
CA SER A 131 1.79 2.67 13.60
C SER A 131 2.58 1.41 13.90
N PHE A 132 2.79 0.60 12.87
CA PHE A 132 3.47 -0.68 12.96
C PHE A 132 4.50 -0.82 11.85
N THR A 133 5.56 -1.55 12.17
CA THR A 133 6.57 -2.00 11.21
C THR A 133 6.53 -3.51 11.16
N TYR A 134 6.49 -4.06 9.96
CA TYR A 134 6.77 -5.46 9.68
C TYR A 134 8.11 -5.53 8.98
N SER A 135 8.99 -6.40 9.47
CA SER A 135 10.26 -6.71 8.80
C SER A 135 10.49 -8.20 8.76
N TRP A 136 11.18 -8.63 7.73
CA TRP A 136 11.68 -9.98 7.65
C TRP A 136 13.07 -9.99 7.05
N ASP A 137 13.87 -10.94 7.48
CA ASP A 137 15.11 -11.30 6.85
C ASP A 137 15.18 -12.82 6.71
N ALA A 138 15.72 -13.26 5.59
CA ALA A 138 15.82 -14.66 5.27
C ALA A 138 17.14 -14.97 4.59
N TYR A 139 17.71 -16.11 4.93
CA TYR A 139 18.89 -16.65 4.27
C TYR A 139 18.65 -18.11 3.92
N GLN A 140 19.02 -18.46 2.71
CA GLN A 140 19.06 -19.83 2.24
C GLN A 140 20.50 -20.22 1.96
N VAL A 141 20.88 -21.41 2.37
CA VAL A 141 22.20 -21.98 2.04
C VAL A 141 22.42 -21.90 0.53
N GLY A 142 23.59 -21.40 0.12
CA GLY A 142 23.93 -21.21 -1.28
C GLY A 142 23.64 -19.82 -1.84
N ASN A 143 22.88 -18.98 -1.16
CA ASN A 143 22.74 -17.59 -1.53
C ASN A 143 23.98 -16.78 -1.10
N ALA A 144 24.40 -15.83 -1.93
CA ALA A 144 25.52 -14.96 -1.60
C ALA A 144 25.21 -14.00 -0.44
N THR A 145 23.94 -13.64 -0.26
CA THR A 145 23.47 -12.67 0.76
C THR A 145 22.11 -13.06 1.31
N SER A 146 21.78 -12.55 2.49
CA SER A 146 20.40 -12.60 3.02
C SER A 146 19.49 -11.65 2.24
N ASN A 147 18.22 -12.03 2.14
CA ASN A 147 17.17 -11.13 1.67
C ASN A 147 16.49 -10.51 2.87
N ALA A 148 16.22 -9.21 2.83
CA ALA A 148 15.53 -8.51 3.89
C ALA A 148 14.51 -7.51 3.31
N ASN A 149 13.44 -7.24 4.07
CA ASN A 149 12.44 -6.25 3.70
C ASN A 149 11.82 -5.62 4.93
N ILE A 150 11.42 -4.34 4.81
CA ILE A 150 10.68 -3.60 5.83
C ILE A 150 9.45 -2.99 5.17
N ILE A 151 8.31 -3.11 5.85
CA ILE A 151 7.04 -2.54 5.39
C ILE A 151 6.38 -1.85 6.58
N ASP A 152 6.13 -0.56 6.41
CA ASP A 152 5.51 0.31 7.41
C ASP A 152 4.02 0.49 7.13
N ILE A 153 3.23 0.62 8.19
CA ILE A 153 1.81 0.97 8.13
C ILE A 153 1.45 1.90 9.29
N SER A 154 0.65 2.90 9.00
CA SER A 154 -0.06 3.70 10.00
C SER A 154 -1.55 3.66 9.73
N VAL A 155 -2.36 3.47 10.77
CA VAL A 155 -3.81 3.36 10.65
C VAL A 155 -4.52 4.36 11.55
N CYS A 156 -5.62 4.91 11.06
CA CYS A 156 -6.56 5.67 11.88
C CYS A 156 -7.34 4.72 12.77
N LYS A 157 -7.34 4.96 14.09
CA LYS A 157 -7.99 4.07 15.07
C LYS A 157 -9.53 4.09 14.98
N THR A 158 -10.09 5.21 14.54
CA THR A 158 -11.55 5.39 14.51
C THR A 158 -12.21 4.61 13.37
N ASP A 159 -11.63 4.66 12.18
CA ASP A 159 -12.22 4.12 10.96
C ASP A 159 -11.39 3.00 10.30
N GLY A 160 -10.17 2.74 10.81
CA GLY A 160 -9.28 1.69 10.31
C GLY A 160 -8.61 2.01 8.99
N ARG A 161 -8.77 3.23 8.44
CA ARG A 161 -8.13 3.58 7.19
C ARG A 161 -6.61 3.66 7.33
N ILE A 162 -5.93 3.28 6.27
CA ILE A 162 -4.48 3.37 6.16
C ILE A 162 -4.11 4.82 5.84
N LEU A 163 -3.13 5.34 6.57
CA LEU A 163 -2.61 6.68 6.39
C LEU A 163 -1.37 6.62 5.51
N GLY A 164 -1.38 7.34 4.40
CA GLY A 164 -0.33 7.30 3.41
C GLY A 164 0.05 8.69 2.88
N TRP A 165 0.37 8.75 1.61
CA TRP A 165 0.83 9.97 0.94
C TRP A 165 -0.25 11.04 0.83
N GLU A 166 -1.53 10.68 0.96
CA GLU A 166 -2.65 11.63 1.01
C GLU A 166 -2.62 12.55 2.22
N MET A 167 -1.81 12.22 3.24
CA MET A 167 -1.60 13.05 4.40
C MET A 167 -0.73 14.29 4.11
N PHE A 168 -0.07 14.35 2.94
CA PHE A 168 0.80 15.45 2.54
C PHE A 168 0.15 16.32 1.47
N THR A 169 0.39 17.63 1.52
CA THR A 169 -0.13 18.61 0.56
C THR A 169 0.56 18.52 -0.80
N SER A 170 1.86 18.16 -0.82
CA SER A 170 2.64 17.96 -2.05
C SER A 170 3.69 16.85 -1.85
N VAL A 171 3.59 15.81 -2.66
CA VAL A 171 4.56 14.71 -2.69
C VAL A 171 5.89 15.16 -3.29
N GLN A 172 5.86 16.04 -4.30
CA GLN A 172 7.09 16.54 -4.92
C GLN A 172 7.92 17.42 -3.99
N GLN A 173 7.27 18.29 -3.18
CA GLN A 173 7.98 19.09 -2.19
C GLN A 173 8.57 18.20 -1.10
N LEU A 174 7.80 17.21 -0.65
CA LEU A 174 8.28 16.24 0.32
C LEU A 174 9.48 15.45 -0.23
N LYS A 175 9.41 14.99 -1.49
CA LYS A 175 10.53 14.29 -2.13
C LYS A 175 11.81 15.11 -2.15
N LYS A 176 11.74 16.40 -2.52
CA LYS A 176 12.92 17.28 -2.48
C LYS A 176 13.56 17.36 -1.10
N LEU A 177 12.73 17.36 -0.05
CA LEU A 177 13.22 17.37 1.33
C LEU A 177 13.86 16.02 1.70
N LEU A 178 13.25 14.91 1.29
CA LEU A 178 13.78 13.56 1.50
C LEU A 178 15.13 13.37 0.77
N ASP A 179 15.21 13.79 -0.50
CA ASP A 179 16.46 13.73 -1.27
C ASP A 179 17.57 14.53 -0.62
N LYS A 180 17.26 15.73 -0.13
CA LYS A 180 18.21 16.55 0.61
C LYS A 180 18.72 15.85 1.89
N GLN A 181 17.81 15.25 2.66
CA GLN A 181 18.17 14.53 3.88
C GLN A 181 18.98 13.24 3.59
N LEU A 182 18.72 12.55 2.48
CA LEU A 182 19.55 11.43 2.05
C LEU A 182 20.98 11.88 1.76
N VAL A 183 21.16 13.00 1.01
CA VAL A 183 22.47 13.57 0.73
C VAL A 183 23.20 13.99 2.02
N GLU A 184 22.49 14.65 2.95
CA GLU A 184 23.06 15.05 4.24
C GLU A 184 23.49 13.84 5.08
N LYS A 185 22.72 12.74 5.03
CA LYS A 185 22.99 11.53 5.83
C LYS A 185 24.12 10.67 5.24
N PHE A 186 24.14 10.46 3.94
CA PHE A 186 25.02 9.48 3.28
C PHE A 186 26.15 10.12 2.47
N GLY A 187 26.20 11.48 2.38
CA GLY A 187 27.11 12.21 1.50
C GLY A 187 26.72 12.16 0.02
N GLU A 188 27.43 12.94 -0.81
CA GLU A 188 27.10 13.02 -2.25
C GLU A 188 27.31 11.67 -2.97
N GLU A 189 28.38 10.95 -2.66
CA GLU A 189 28.66 9.63 -3.28
C GLU A 189 27.65 8.57 -2.87
N GLY A 190 27.29 8.51 -1.58
CA GLY A 190 26.24 7.60 -1.09
C GLY A 190 24.87 7.97 -1.63
N ALA A 191 24.55 9.26 -1.67
CA ALA A 191 23.30 9.74 -2.26
C ALA A 191 23.24 9.50 -3.76
N ASP A 192 24.35 9.62 -4.50
CA ASP A 192 24.42 9.30 -5.92
C ASP A 192 24.08 7.83 -6.22
N LEU A 193 24.42 6.92 -5.32
CA LEU A 193 24.00 5.52 -5.41
C LEU A 193 22.48 5.38 -5.25
N TYR A 194 21.88 6.17 -4.35
CA TYR A 194 20.40 6.20 -4.15
C TYR A 194 19.67 7.04 -5.22
N LEU A 195 20.33 8.07 -5.77
CA LEU A 195 19.71 9.05 -6.67
C LEU A 195 19.96 8.75 -8.16
N LYS A 196 20.91 7.88 -8.49
CA LYS A 196 21.15 7.43 -9.88
C LYS A 196 19.94 6.65 -10.38
N GLY A 197 19.10 7.32 -11.15
CA GLY A 197 17.92 6.74 -11.77
C GLY A 197 16.59 7.13 -11.11
N THR A 198 16.54 8.23 -10.38
CA THR A 198 15.32 8.72 -9.72
C THR A 198 14.76 7.71 -8.71
N PRO A 199 15.27 7.69 -7.48
CA PRO A 199 14.82 6.74 -6.47
C PRO A 199 13.30 6.84 -6.31
N PRO A 200 12.56 5.72 -6.33
CA PRO A 200 11.15 5.75 -6.02
C PRO A 200 10.95 6.32 -4.62
N MET A 201 9.76 6.85 -4.36
CA MET A 201 9.37 7.23 -3.00
C MET A 201 9.31 5.98 -2.11
N PRO A 202 9.57 6.08 -0.80
CA PRO A 202 9.35 5.01 0.15
C PRO A 202 7.95 4.42 0.02
N ARG A 203 7.73 3.16 0.40
CA ARG A 203 6.43 2.50 0.22
C ARG A 203 5.31 3.22 0.95
N ALA A 204 5.53 3.56 2.22
CA ALA A 204 4.56 4.28 3.03
C ALA A 204 5.26 5.19 4.05
N PRO A 205 4.66 6.32 4.44
CA PRO A 205 5.12 7.09 5.57
C PRO A 205 4.71 6.39 6.88
N LEU A 206 5.62 6.28 7.83
CA LEU A 206 5.33 5.83 9.19
C LEU A 206 5.19 7.03 10.13
N PHE A 207 3.96 7.30 10.55
CA PHE A 207 3.69 8.41 11.49
C PHE A 207 4.04 7.99 12.90
N LEU A 208 4.99 8.72 13.53
CA LEU A 208 5.48 8.49 14.87
C LEU A 208 5.08 9.64 15.81
N LYS A 209 5.57 9.64 17.05
CA LYS A 209 5.24 10.65 18.04
C LYS A 209 5.67 12.05 17.60
N ASP A 210 6.90 12.19 17.15
CA ASP A 210 7.55 13.50 16.96
C ASP A 210 7.80 13.82 15.47
N GLY A 211 7.50 12.88 14.56
CA GLY A 211 7.76 13.04 13.13
C GLY A 211 7.28 11.86 12.29
N VAL A 212 7.79 11.80 11.08
CA VAL A 212 7.49 10.75 10.11
C VAL A 212 8.78 10.07 9.65
N ARG A 213 8.79 8.75 9.74
CA ARG A 213 9.87 7.92 9.18
C ARG A 213 9.50 7.50 7.75
N PHE A 214 10.49 7.56 6.89
CA PHE A 214 10.41 7.12 5.51
C PHE A 214 11.48 6.06 5.28
N ASP A 215 11.06 4.85 5.02
CA ASP A 215 11.93 3.70 4.84
C ASP A 215 12.23 3.48 3.35
N PHE A 216 13.51 3.41 3.00
CA PHE A 216 13.99 3.21 1.65
C PHE A 216 14.52 1.76 1.44
N GLY A 217 14.06 0.81 2.24
CA GLY A 217 14.55 -0.56 2.27
C GLY A 217 14.49 -1.33 0.95
N ASP A 218 13.59 -0.96 0.06
CA ASP A 218 13.54 -1.54 -1.29
C ASP A 218 14.82 -1.28 -2.11
N TYR A 219 15.69 -0.38 -1.65
CA TYR A 219 16.96 -0.04 -2.29
C TYR A 219 18.16 -0.82 -1.77
N THR A 220 18.04 -1.48 -0.62
CA THR A 220 19.14 -2.32 -0.11
C THR A 220 19.50 -3.46 -1.05
N ILE A 221 18.54 -3.91 -1.89
CA ILE A 221 18.81 -4.90 -2.94
C ILE A 221 19.73 -4.33 -4.03
N TYR A 222 19.67 -3.02 -4.27
CA TYR A 222 20.47 -2.36 -5.30
C TYR A 222 21.77 -1.75 -4.76
N ILE A 223 21.90 -1.64 -3.42
CA ILE A 223 23.05 -0.96 -2.79
C ILE A 223 23.54 -1.75 -1.55
N PRO A 224 23.95 -3.02 -1.70
CA PRO A 224 24.50 -3.79 -0.59
C PRO A 224 25.70 -3.08 0.07
N HIS A 225 26.51 -2.35 -0.69
CA HIS A 225 27.72 -1.70 -0.20
C HIS A 225 27.46 -0.57 0.80
N VAL A 226 26.38 0.21 0.67
CA VAL A 226 26.11 1.30 1.62
C VAL A 226 25.69 0.76 2.99
N TYR A 227 24.93 -0.31 3.02
CA TYR A 227 24.58 -1.00 4.27
C TYR A 227 25.80 -1.69 4.90
N GLU A 228 26.64 -2.33 4.09
CA GLU A 228 27.87 -2.98 4.56
C GLU A 228 28.89 -1.96 5.08
N GLU A 229 29.00 -0.78 4.46
CA GLU A 229 29.91 0.28 4.89
C GLU A 229 29.39 1.08 6.08
N THR A 230 28.08 1.37 6.17
CA THR A 230 27.54 2.25 7.21
C THR A 230 26.90 1.47 8.37
N GLY A 231 26.48 0.23 8.15
CA GLY A 231 25.69 -0.56 9.10
C GLY A 231 24.31 0.04 9.41
N GLU A 232 23.94 1.11 8.70
CA GLU A 232 22.70 1.83 8.90
C GLU A 232 21.68 1.53 7.81
N TYR A 233 20.47 1.21 8.25
CA TYR A 233 19.35 1.01 7.33
C TYR A 233 18.93 2.34 6.69
N PRO A 234 18.64 2.38 5.37
CA PRO A 234 18.33 3.61 4.66
C PRO A 234 16.93 4.14 5.03
N PHE A 235 16.84 4.86 6.11
CA PHE A 235 15.63 5.62 6.44
C PHE A 235 15.93 7.10 6.65
N VAL A 236 14.93 7.93 6.37
CA VAL A 236 14.89 9.36 6.69
C VAL A 236 13.80 9.61 7.71
N PHE A 237 14.12 10.33 8.76
CA PHE A 237 13.16 10.82 9.74
C PHE A 237 13.03 12.34 9.61
N LEU A 238 11.79 12.82 9.43
CA LEU A 238 11.47 14.24 9.36
C LEU A 238 10.62 14.62 10.57
N GLU A 239 11.08 15.59 11.35
CA GLU A 239 10.33 16.10 12.49
C GLU A 239 9.07 16.87 12.03
N TYR A 240 8.00 16.80 12.81
CA TYR A 240 6.79 17.58 12.51
C TYR A 240 7.04 19.08 12.45
N ALA A 241 8.01 19.59 13.22
CA ALA A 241 8.40 20.99 13.17
C ALA A 241 8.81 21.42 11.75
N ASP A 242 9.53 20.57 11.05
CA ASP A 242 10.07 20.87 9.72
C ASP A 242 9.04 20.69 8.61
N ILE A 243 8.14 19.71 8.75
CA ILE A 243 7.21 19.31 7.69
C ILE A 243 5.75 19.72 7.93
N LYS A 244 5.43 20.40 9.03
CA LYS A 244 4.05 20.79 9.37
C LYS A 244 3.35 21.54 8.24
N HIS A 245 4.08 22.35 7.46
CA HIS A 245 3.56 23.08 6.31
C HIS A 245 3.22 22.18 5.10
N LEU A 246 3.81 20.98 5.04
CA LEU A 246 3.53 19.95 4.03
C LEU A 246 2.41 19.00 4.44
N LEU A 247 1.94 19.04 5.68
CA LEU A 247 0.84 18.19 6.13
C LEU A 247 -0.51 18.82 5.76
N THR A 248 -1.47 17.99 5.37
CA THR A 248 -2.87 18.41 5.21
C THR A 248 -3.49 18.78 6.55
N ASP A 249 -4.58 19.52 6.56
CA ASP A 249 -5.27 19.89 7.81
C ASP A 249 -5.84 18.65 8.51
N GLU A 250 -6.24 17.66 7.75
CA GLU A 250 -6.65 16.35 8.29
C GLU A 250 -5.49 15.63 8.99
N ALA A 251 -4.31 15.56 8.35
CA ALA A 251 -3.12 15.00 8.96
C ALA A 251 -2.76 15.73 10.26
N LYS A 252 -2.75 17.07 10.24
CA LYS A 252 -2.51 17.87 11.45
C LYS A 252 -3.53 17.57 12.56
N ALA A 253 -4.82 17.39 12.19
CA ALA A 253 -5.85 17.03 13.15
C ALA A 253 -5.64 15.63 13.75
N LEU A 254 -5.35 14.62 12.91
CA LEU A 254 -5.08 13.25 13.36
C LEU A 254 -3.85 13.16 14.25
N LEU A 255 -2.80 13.90 13.93
CA LEU A 255 -1.53 13.94 14.66
C LEU A 255 -1.57 14.84 15.92
N GLY A 256 -2.69 15.53 16.14
CA GLY A 256 -2.81 16.46 17.27
C GLY A 256 -2.00 17.76 17.12
N LEU A 257 -1.57 18.09 15.90
CA LEU A 257 -0.78 19.29 15.57
C LEU A 257 -1.65 20.53 15.29
N SER A 258 -2.97 20.35 15.22
CA SER A 258 -3.97 21.42 15.16
C SER A 258 -4.93 21.29 16.34
N GLY A 259 -5.52 22.41 16.78
CA GLY A 259 -6.57 22.40 17.81
C GLY A 259 -7.93 21.84 17.31
N GLN A 260 -8.03 21.40 16.07
CA GLN A 260 -9.26 20.92 15.47
C GLN A 260 -9.41 19.39 15.70
N ALA A 261 -10.67 18.95 15.86
CA ALA A 261 -10.96 17.51 15.79
C ALA A 261 -10.83 17.03 14.33
N PRO A 262 -10.29 15.81 14.11
CA PRO A 262 -10.29 15.23 12.77
C PRO A 262 -11.73 15.04 12.29
N SER A 263 -11.98 15.27 11.00
CA SER A 263 -13.23 14.88 10.39
C SER A 263 -13.37 13.36 10.46
N LEU A 264 -14.56 12.89 10.88
CA LEU A 264 -14.86 11.46 10.74
C LEU A 264 -15.06 11.16 9.26
N ASN A 265 -14.11 10.45 8.68
CA ASN A 265 -14.23 9.95 7.32
C ASN A 265 -14.91 8.58 7.33
N GLU A 266 -15.38 8.18 6.16
CA GLU A 266 -15.86 6.81 5.99
C GLU A 266 -14.72 5.80 6.26
N PRO A 267 -15.03 4.63 6.83
CA PRO A 267 -14.02 3.60 7.09
C PRO A 267 -13.29 3.16 5.81
N GLU A 268 -12.12 2.55 5.97
CA GLU A 268 -11.38 1.94 4.86
C GLU A 268 -12.31 0.96 4.11
N PRO A 269 -12.45 1.07 2.79
CA PRO A 269 -13.36 0.20 2.05
C PRO A 269 -12.88 -1.25 2.13
N ALA A 270 -13.80 -2.16 2.40
CA ALA A 270 -13.48 -3.58 2.44
C ALA A 270 -13.19 -4.09 1.02
N SER A 271 -11.97 -4.58 0.78
CA SER A 271 -11.62 -5.32 -0.43
C SER A 271 -12.17 -6.74 -0.39
N ASP A 272 -12.28 -7.36 -1.57
CA ASP A 272 -12.64 -8.78 -1.69
C ASP A 272 -11.68 -9.64 -0.84
N PRO A 273 -12.19 -10.55 -0.02
CA PRO A 273 -11.36 -11.44 0.79
C PRO A 273 -10.44 -12.36 -0.05
N ASN A 274 -10.78 -12.59 -1.32
CA ASN A 274 -9.99 -13.42 -2.24
C ASN A 274 -8.93 -12.63 -3.02
N VAL A 275 -8.65 -11.38 -2.61
CA VAL A 275 -7.63 -10.53 -3.25
C VAL A 275 -6.62 -10.08 -2.20
N ASN A 276 -5.33 -10.17 -2.51
CA ASN A 276 -4.29 -9.55 -1.72
C ASN A 276 -4.29 -8.04 -1.98
N ALA A 277 -4.97 -7.29 -1.12
CA ALA A 277 -5.12 -5.85 -1.27
C ALA A 277 -3.79 -5.11 -1.08
N GLU A 278 -2.86 -5.65 -0.27
CA GLU A 278 -1.54 -5.06 -0.07
C GLU A 278 -0.72 -5.08 -1.36
N LEU A 279 -0.76 -6.18 -2.10
CA LEU A 279 -0.12 -6.26 -3.41
C LEU A 279 -0.61 -5.14 -4.34
N PHE A 280 -1.93 -4.91 -4.40
CA PHE A 280 -2.49 -3.85 -5.26
C PHE A 280 -2.24 -2.44 -4.74
N ARG A 281 -2.00 -2.24 -3.42
CA ARG A 281 -1.49 -0.96 -2.91
C ARG A 281 -0.09 -0.67 -3.43
N ILE A 282 0.78 -1.67 -3.50
CA ILE A 282 2.12 -1.55 -4.06
C ILE A 282 2.05 -1.17 -5.55
N TYR A 283 1.24 -1.87 -6.35
CA TYR A 283 1.05 -1.54 -7.77
C TYR A 283 0.46 -0.13 -7.98
N LEU A 284 -0.56 0.23 -7.21
CA LEU A 284 -1.18 1.55 -7.30
C LEU A 284 -0.20 2.67 -6.96
N LYS A 285 0.66 2.44 -5.97
CA LYS A 285 1.71 3.38 -5.62
C LYS A 285 2.80 3.48 -6.69
N SER A 286 3.24 2.35 -7.28
CA SER A 286 4.16 2.35 -8.42
C SER A 286 3.59 3.23 -9.55
N TRP A 287 2.31 3.04 -9.88
CA TRP A 287 1.62 3.85 -10.88
C TRP A 287 1.57 5.35 -10.52
N ASP A 288 1.31 5.73 -9.27
CA ASP A 288 1.38 7.13 -8.82
C ASP A 288 2.80 7.69 -8.97
N ASN A 289 3.82 6.91 -8.62
CA ASN A 289 5.22 7.30 -8.71
C ASN A 289 5.65 7.63 -10.15
N LEU A 290 5.18 6.88 -11.15
CA LEU A 290 5.49 7.18 -12.55
C LEU A 290 5.09 8.61 -12.92
N HIS A 291 3.94 9.08 -12.42
CA HIS A 291 3.47 10.45 -12.64
C HIS A 291 4.26 11.48 -11.83
N ASN A 292 4.44 11.22 -10.54
CA ASN A 292 5.05 12.16 -9.61
C ASN A 292 6.55 12.35 -9.84
N LEU A 293 7.25 11.29 -10.24
CA LEU A 293 8.69 11.28 -10.47
C LEU A 293 9.06 11.47 -11.96
N ARG A 294 8.07 11.62 -12.84
CA ARG A 294 8.30 11.80 -14.29
C ARG A 294 9.06 10.64 -14.94
N GLN A 295 8.80 9.42 -14.50
CA GLN A 295 9.39 8.20 -15.08
C GLN A 295 8.72 7.87 -16.42
N ASN A 296 8.92 8.74 -17.39
CA ASN A 296 8.18 8.77 -18.65
C ASN A 296 8.34 7.51 -19.50
N ASP A 297 9.49 6.85 -19.43
CA ASP A 297 9.79 5.67 -20.25
C ASP A 297 9.23 4.37 -19.64
N ASP A 298 8.76 4.41 -18.39
CA ASP A 298 8.35 3.24 -17.62
C ASP A 298 6.84 2.98 -17.68
N PHE A 299 6.02 3.95 -18.09
CA PHE A 299 4.56 3.77 -18.17
C PHE A 299 4.14 2.51 -18.93
N LYS A 300 4.79 2.22 -20.07
CA LYS A 300 4.48 1.02 -20.87
C LYS A 300 4.61 -0.30 -20.11
N PHE A 301 5.45 -0.34 -19.08
CA PHE A 301 5.66 -1.55 -18.29
C PHE A 301 4.54 -1.83 -17.30
N GLU A 302 3.73 -0.82 -16.96
CA GLU A 302 2.56 -1.00 -16.08
C GLU A 302 1.32 -1.46 -16.85
N TYR A 303 1.26 -1.27 -18.16
CA TYR A 303 0.06 -1.53 -18.96
C TYR A 303 0.15 -2.83 -19.75
N ALA A 304 -1.01 -3.48 -19.92
CA ALA A 304 -1.19 -4.58 -20.86
C ALA A 304 -0.98 -4.11 -22.31
N SER A 305 -0.79 -5.03 -23.25
CA SER A 305 -0.54 -4.70 -24.65
C SER A 305 -1.68 -3.89 -25.29
N ASN A 306 -2.93 -4.17 -24.90
CA ASN A 306 -4.14 -3.43 -25.28
C ASN A 306 -4.83 -2.88 -24.05
N VAL A 307 -5.17 -1.62 -24.06
CA VAL A 307 -5.69 -0.88 -22.90
C VAL A 307 -6.99 -0.16 -23.28
N ASP A 308 -7.97 -0.24 -22.40
CA ASP A 308 -9.13 0.65 -22.40
C ASP A 308 -8.79 1.91 -21.57
N PHE A 309 -8.30 2.93 -22.26
CA PHE A 309 -7.83 4.15 -21.64
C PHE A 309 -8.90 5.23 -21.72
N TYR A 310 -9.64 5.47 -20.64
CA TYR A 310 -10.75 6.41 -20.57
C TYR A 310 -11.78 6.21 -21.71
N GLY A 311 -12.13 4.92 -21.97
CA GLY A 311 -13.08 4.53 -23.02
C GLY A 311 -12.52 4.48 -24.44
N MET A 312 -11.23 4.71 -24.62
CA MET A 312 -10.53 4.59 -25.89
C MET A 312 -9.65 3.34 -25.92
N LYS A 313 -9.80 2.49 -26.91
CA LYS A 313 -8.92 1.34 -27.10
C LYS A 313 -7.59 1.80 -27.66
N MET A 314 -6.51 1.53 -26.94
CA MET A 314 -5.15 1.97 -27.27
C MET A 314 -4.14 0.84 -27.03
N THR A 315 -3.00 0.90 -27.69
CA THR A 315 -1.82 0.13 -27.30
C THR A 315 -1.12 0.80 -26.11
N ARG A 316 -0.38 0.03 -25.31
CA ARG A 316 0.41 0.56 -24.19
C ARG A 316 1.36 1.68 -24.60
N ASP A 317 1.95 1.62 -25.82
CA ASP A 317 2.85 2.66 -26.32
C ASP A 317 2.10 3.98 -26.54
N LYS A 318 0.87 3.94 -27.07
CA LYS A 318 0.01 5.12 -27.22
C LYS A 318 -0.45 5.66 -25.87
N VAL A 319 -0.69 4.82 -24.87
CA VAL A 319 -0.98 5.27 -23.51
C VAL A 319 0.23 6.01 -22.95
N GLN A 320 1.44 5.48 -23.09
CA GLN A 320 2.68 6.14 -22.69
C GLN A 320 2.83 7.52 -23.37
N GLU A 321 2.70 7.58 -24.69
CA GLU A 321 2.76 8.83 -25.43
C GLU A 321 1.77 9.87 -24.90
N SER A 322 0.53 9.46 -24.63
CA SER A 322 -0.54 10.32 -24.09
C SER A 322 -0.20 10.84 -22.69
N LYS A 323 0.31 9.95 -21.80
CA LYS A 323 0.75 10.31 -20.43
C LYS A 323 1.91 11.33 -20.48
N VAL A 324 2.94 11.05 -21.28
CA VAL A 324 4.10 11.93 -21.44
C VAL A 324 3.66 13.30 -22.00
N ALA A 325 2.80 13.33 -23.01
CA ALA A 325 2.28 14.59 -23.58
C ALA A 325 1.48 15.38 -22.54
N PHE A 326 0.67 14.69 -21.72
CA PHE A 326 -0.08 15.32 -20.63
C PHE A 326 0.85 15.93 -19.58
N LEU A 327 1.86 15.18 -19.10
CA LEU A 327 2.80 15.63 -18.09
C LEU A 327 3.67 16.80 -18.57
N LYS A 328 4.02 16.85 -19.86
CA LYS A 328 4.70 18.01 -20.47
C LYS A 328 3.83 19.28 -20.43
N LYS A 329 2.52 19.14 -20.63
CA LYS A 329 1.58 20.28 -20.59
C LYS A 329 1.22 20.70 -19.17
N THR A 330 1.42 19.83 -18.18
CA THR A 330 1.04 20.05 -16.79
C THR A 330 2.24 19.73 -15.88
N PRO A 331 3.24 20.63 -15.85
CA PRO A 331 4.50 20.35 -15.13
C PRO A 331 4.33 20.29 -13.61
N ASP A 332 3.27 20.88 -13.07
CA ASP A 332 2.90 20.83 -11.65
C ASP A 332 1.96 19.66 -11.31
N TYR A 333 1.74 18.73 -12.24
CA TYR A 333 0.86 17.60 -11.99
C TYR A 333 1.45 16.68 -10.93
N GLU A 334 0.66 16.41 -9.89
CA GLU A 334 0.89 15.39 -8.89
C GLU A 334 -0.37 14.55 -8.70
N GLN A 335 -0.23 13.28 -8.36
CA GLN A 335 -1.35 12.44 -7.97
C GLN A 335 -1.02 11.56 -6.76
N VAL A 336 -2.04 11.29 -5.96
CA VAL A 336 -2.00 10.35 -4.85
C VAL A 336 -3.28 9.55 -4.85
N SER A 337 -3.15 8.23 -4.88
CA SER A 337 -4.24 7.28 -4.81
C SER A 337 -4.34 6.67 -3.42
N TYR A 338 -5.54 6.64 -2.85
CA TYR A 338 -5.78 6.17 -1.49
C TYR A 338 -7.19 5.59 -1.35
N ARG A 339 -7.50 4.91 -0.23
CA ARG A 339 -8.77 4.22 0.01
C ARG A 339 -9.06 3.17 -1.06
N LEU A 340 -8.11 2.25 -1.21
CA LEU A 340 -8.21 1.17 -2.17
C LEU A 340 -9.27 0.14 -1.78
N LYS A 341 -10.15 -0.17 -2.73
CA LYS A 341 -11.01 -1.35 -2.72
C LYS A 341 -10.65 -2.25 -3.89
N ALA A 342 -9.99 -3.35 -3.62
CA ALA A 342 -9.67 -4.35 -4.64
C ALA A 342 -10.77 -5.42 -4.68
N THR A 343 -11.30 -5.72 -5.87
CA THR A 343 -12.41 -6.67 -6.10
C THR A 343 -12.04 -7.59 -7.25
N LYS A 344 -12.09 -8.90 -7.02
CA LYS A 344 -11.89 -9.91 -8.08
C LYS A 344 -13.11 -9.92 -8.99
N THR A 345 -12.93 -9.67 -10.29
CA THR A 345 -14.02 -9.69 -11.27
C THR A 345 -14.13 -11.05 -11.94
N ASP A 346 -13.00 -11.75 -12.14
CA ASP A 346 -12.93 -13.13 -12.62
C ASP A 346 -11.59 -13.79 -12.25
N ALA A 347 -11.23 -14.90 -12.88
CA ALA A 347 -10.02 -15.65 -12.55
C ALA A 347 -8.72 -14.84 -12.77
N SER A 348 -8.72 -13.98 -13.80
CA SER A 348 -7.53 -13.24 -14.25
C SER A 348 -7.61 -11.74 -14.07
N HIS A 349 -8.72 -11.19 -13.54
CA HIS A 349 -8.90 -9.74 -13.42
C HIS A 349 -9.24 -9.31 -12.00
N VAL A 350 -8.62 -8.19 -11.59
CA VAL A 350 -8.91 -7.47 -10.35
C VAL A 350 -9.21 -6.01 -10.65
N ARG A 351 -10.36 -5.55 -10.19
CA ARG A 351 -10.74 -4.14 -10.23
C ARG A 351 -10.31 -3.46 -8.93
N CYS A 352 -9.58 -2.38 -9.06
CA CYS A 352 -9.10 -1.54 -7.98
C CYS A 352 -9.82 -0.17 -8.04
N ASP A 353 -10.83 0.04 -7.20
CA ASP A 353 -11.48 1.33 -7.01
C ASP A 353 -10.75 2.11 -5.92
N PHE A 354 -10.53 3.41 -6.11
CA PHE A 354 -9.82 4.28 -5.18
C PHE A 354 -10.20 5.75 -5.33
N LEU A 355 -9.87 6.56 -4.34
CA LEU A 355 -9.88 8.01 -4.48
C LEU A 355 -8.53 8.47 -5.04
N LYS A 356 -8.58 9.29 -6.08
CA LYS A 356 -7.39 9.92 -6.68
C LYS A 356 -7.43 11.42 -6.41
N ARG A 357 -6.51 11.89 -5.56
CA ARG A 357 -6.25 13.32 -5.40
C ARG A 357 -5.21 13.73 -6.45
N THR A 358 -5.50 14.79 -7.17
CA THR A 358 -4.57 15.38 -8.14
C THR A 358 -4.32 16.84 -7.83
N ILE A 359 -3.11 17.31 -8.12
CA ILE A 359 -2.74 18.71 -8.19
C ILE A 359 -2.38 19.00 -9.64
N ALA A 360 -2.98 20.02 -10.23
CA ALA A 360 -2.72 20.45 -11.60
C ALA A 360 -3.09 21.92 -11.76
N GLN A 361 -2.20 22.71 -12.36
CA GLN A 361 -2.39 24.15 -12.55
C GLN A 361 -2.77 24.87 -11.24
N GLY A 362 -2.09 24.49 -10.14
CA GLY A 362 -2.32 25.03 -8.80
C GLY A 362 -3.66 24.66 -8.17
N LYS A 363 -4.43 23.72 -8.75
CA LYS A 363 -5.72 23.27 -8.23
C LYS A 363 -5.66 21.85 -7.74
N THR A 364 -6.15 21.62 -6.52
CA THR A 364 -6.33 20.27 -5.96
C THR A 364 -7.74 19.77 -6.26
N ARG A 365 -7.84 18.54 -6.70
CA ARG A 365 -9.12 17.86 -6.96
C ARG A 365 -9.06 16.43 -6.46
N VAL A 366 -10.21 15.87 -6.08
CA VAL A 366 -10.36 14.47 -5.69
C VAL A 366 -11.48 13.83 -6.50
N TYR A 367 -11.20 12.68 -7.09
CA TYR A 367 -12.21 11.93 -7.84
C TYR A 367 -12.16 10.43 -7.52
N PRO A 368 -13.33 9.76 -7.53
CA PRO A 368 -13.37 8.31 -7.60
C PRO A 368 -12.82 7.82 -8.95
N SER A 369 -11.80 7.00 -8.90
CA SER A 369 -11.12 6.45 -10.07
C SER A 369 -10.97 4.94 -9.92
N TYR A 370 -10.64 4.24 -11.01
CA TYR A 370 -10.35 2.82 -10.92
C TYR A 370 -9.34 2.37 -11.99
N LEU A 371 -8.65 1.28 -11.66
CA LEU A 371 -7.85 0.48 -12.57
C LEU A 371 -8.39 -0.95 -12.61
N ILE A 372 -8.36 -1.58 -13.78
CA ILE A 372 -8.56 -3.02 -13.88
C ILE A 372 -7.20 -3.62 -14.24
N TYR A 373 -6.73 -4.49 -13.36
CA TYR A 373 -5.51 -5.26 -13.57
C TYR A 373 -5.83 -6.62 -14.15
N VAL A 374 -5.00 -7.08 -15.08
CA VAL A 374 -5.06 -8.41 -15.68
C VAL A 374 -3.76 -9.17 -15.42
N THR A 375 -3.86 -10.47 -15.22
CA THR A 375 -2.71 -11.38 -15.14
C THR A 375 -2.79 -12.44 -16.24
N GLU A 376 -1.65 -12.75 -16.88
CA GLU A 376 -1.49 -13.82 -17.87
C GLU A 376 -0.72 -15.03 -17.28
N ASP A 377 -0.18 -14.89 -16.07
CA ASP A 377 0.70 -15.85 -15.40
C ASP A 377 0.18 -16.33 -14.03
N ASN A 378 -1.14 -16.47 -13.91
CA ASN A 378 -1.84 -16.95 -12.71
C ASN A 378 -1.58 -16.10 -11.46
N GLY A 379 -1.36 -14.79 -11.62
CA GLY A 379 -1.22 -13.85 -10.52
C GLY A 379 0.22 -13.56 -10.10
N THR A 380 1.22 -14.02 -10.84
CA THR A 380 2.63 -13.70 -10.58
C THR A 380 2.94 -12.24 -10.93
N SER A 381 2.36 -11.75 -12.06
CA SER A 381 2.45 -10.35 -12.45
C SER A 381 1.11 -9.79 -12.88
N TRP A 382 0.94 -8.48 -12.73
CA TRP A 382 -0.30 -7.79 -13.06
C TRP A 382 -0.02 -6.56 -13.91
N LYS A 383 -0.87 -6.33 -14.91
CA LYS A 383 -0.80 -5.19 -15.83
C LYS A 383 -2.13 -4.47 -15.89
N ILE A 384 -2.11 -3.16 -16.08
CA ILE A 384 -3.32 -2.35 -16.22
C ILE A 384 -3.90 -2.59 -17.62
N GLU A 385 -5.10 -3.16 -17.68
CA GLU A 385 -5.88 -3.33 -18.91
C GLU A 385 -6.89 -2.21 -19.10
N ARG A 386 -7.37 -1.61 -18.00
CA ARG A 386 -8.28 -0.45 -18.06
C ARG A 386 -7.94 0.60 -17.02
N GLU A 387 -7.95 1.85 -17.46
CA GLU A 387 -7.87 3.05 -16.62
C GLU A 387 -9.04 3.96 -16.91
N SER A 388 -9.82 4.35 -15.88
CA SER A 388 -10.91 5.30 -16.02
C SER A 388 -11.29 5.96 -14.67
N ASP A 389 -12.25 6.87 -14.73
CA ASP A 389 -12.89 7.48 -13.57
C ASP A 389 -14.41 7.55 -13.75
N GLN A 390 -15.13 7.73 -12.64
CA GLN A 390 -16.59 7.75 -12.65
C GLN A 390 -17.17 8.91 -13.47
N VAL A 391 -16.45 10.03 -13.59
CA VAL A 391 -16.92 11.19 -14.37
C VAL A 391 -16.87 10.87 -15.86
N THR A 392 -15.77 10.29 -16.31
CA THR A 392 -15.59 9.85 -17.69
C THR A 392 -16.62 8.81 -18.07
N ASP A 393 -16.82 7.79 -17.23
CA ASP A 393 -17.78 6.72 -17.49
C ASP A 393 -19.23 7.27 -17.61
N LYS A 394 -19.65 8.16 -16.72
CA LYS A 394 -20.96 8.83 -16.81
C LYS A 394 -21.10 9.64 -18.09
N ASN A 395 -20.04 10.34 -18.51
CA ASN A 395 -20.05 11.12 -19.74
C ASN A 395 -20.16 10.21 -20.99
N LEU A 396 -19.48 9.07 -20.98
CA LEU A 396 -19.56 8.06 -22.03
C LEU A 396 -20.95 7.44 -22.09
N GLU A 397 -21.54 7.07 -20.96
CA GLU A 397 -22.91 6.56 -20.90
C GLU A 397 -23.94 7.57 -21.41
N MET A 398 -23.81 8.85 -21.06
CA MET A 398 -24.68 9.91 -21.56
C MET A 398 -24.56 10.09 -23.08
N LYS A 399 -23.33 10.05 -23.62
CA LYS A 399 -23.11 10.11 -25.08
C LYS A 399 -23.70 8.91 -25.78
N PHE A 400 -23.53 7.71 -25.23
CA PHE A 400 -24.10 6.49 -25.79
C PHE A 400 -25.62 6.56 -25.83
N ARG A 401 -26.28 6.92 -24.73
CA ARG A 401 -27.74 7.10 -24.67
C ARG A 401 -28.25 8.18 -25.61
N ALA A 402 -27.51 9.27 -25.76
CA ALA A 402 -27.86 10.32 -26.72
C ALA A 402 -27.76 9.86 -28.18
N ASN A 403 -26.77 9.02 -28.48
CA ASN A 403 -26.62 8.44 -29.83
C ASN A 403 -27.71 7.38 -30.11
N GLU A 404 -28.01 6.48 -29.15
CA GLU A 404 -29.14 5.55 -29.28
C GLU A 404 -30.47 6.28 -29.50
N GLY A 405 -30.67 7.41 -28.78
CA GLY A 405 -31.85 8.25 -28.98
C GLY A 405 -31.93 8.86 -30.38
N ARG A 406 -30.80 9.31 -30.95
CA ARG A 406 -30.72 9.83 -32.33
C ARG A 406 -30.96 8.75 -33.37
N ASP A 407 -30.35 7.57 -33.17
CA ASP A 407 -30.55 6.44 -34.07
C ASP A 407 -32.02 5.97 -34.08
N LYS A 408 -32.66 5.88 -32.91
CA LYS A 408 -34.08 5.58 -32.79
C LYS A 408 -34.97 6.64 -33.47
N LEU A 409 -34.61 7.91 -33.38
CA LEU A 409 -35.31 9.01 -34.06
C LEU A 409 -35.12 8.92 -35.58
N ALA A 410 -33.90 8.63 -36.04
CA ALA A 410 -33.62 8.44 -37.47
C ALA A 410 -34.38 7.25 -38.03
N TRP A 411 -34.44 6.11 -37.36
CA TRP A 411 -35.24 4.96 -37.74
C TRP A 411 -36.74 5.22 -37.75
N SER A 412 -37.25 6.01 -36.75
CA SER A 412 -38.66 6.37 -36.73
C SER A 412 -39.04 7.35 -37.87
N MET A 413 -38.11 8.20 -38.29
CA MET A 413 -38.32 9.12 -39.46
C MET A 413 -38.26 8.35 -40.80
N LEU A 414 -37.39 7.37 -40.93
CA LEU A 414 -37.29 6.51 -42.10
C LEU A 414 -38.56 5.64 -42.27
N SER A 415 -39.03 5.01 -41.17
CA SER A 415 -40.26 4.21 -41.19
C SER A 415 -41.53 5.04 -41.43
N ALA A 416 -41.53 6.35 -41.09
CA ALA A 416 -42.65 7.22 -41.42
C ALA A 416 -42.64 7.72 -42.86
N ALA A 417 -41.49 7.73 -43.55
CA ALA A 417 -41.36 8.11 -44.95
C ALA A 417 -41.79 6.95 -45.92
N GLU A 418 -41.64 5.67 -45.49
CA GLU A 418 -42.06 4.49 -46.28
C GLU A 418 -43.57 4.21 -46.25
N ILE A 419 -44.35 4.92 -45.45
CA ILE A 419 -45.81 4.73 -45.35
C ILE A 419 -46.58 5.70 -46.30
N HIS A 420 -45.87 6.56 -47.03
CA HIS A 420 -46.46 7.55 -47.92
C HIS A 420 -46.11 7.40 -49.42
N GLU A 421 -45.64 6.23 -49.85
CA GLU A 421 -45.64 5.75 -51.21
C GLU A 421 -46.68 4.59 -51.34
#